data_b8d474994a260ea97e5f52d1af463a02
#
_entry.id   b8d474994a260ea97e5f52d1af463a02
#
_cell.length_a   1.000
_cell.length_b   1.000
_cell.length_c   1.000
_cell.angle_alpha   90.00
_cell.angle_beta   90.00
_cell.angle_gamma   90.00
#
_symmetry.space_group_name_H-M   'P 1'
#
loop_
_entity.id
_entity.type
_entity.pdbx_description
1 polymer ?
#
loop_
_entity_poly.entity_id
_entity_poly.type
_entity_poly.pdbx_seq_one_letter_code
_entity_poly.pdbx_strand_id
1 'polypeptide(L)'
;MTGRKQNSVGDRVLMALVFLFLYAPIIILIVFSFNAGTSSSVWKGFSLKWYESLLSNRLIMNSVYTTLMVSLLSTIVAAIAGTFAAIGLYAMSRRRRAIVNSVNNIPMMNADIVTGVSLCLLFVVFFNGWGAFAGWVNSWQSAVVLPERLTMGFGTLLIAHICFNIPYVILSVGPKLRQMDRNLIDAAQDLGCTWMQAFWRVVIPEIKPGIVSGALTAFTMSVDDFIISYFTAGTSASTLAMTIYGMTKKRVSPEINAISTLLFVTVLVLLAIINLRDSHAARREHHAAVSAASGGPVKPHRRPNKLLRRVAAGAMACALVAVLVVTGHSVQSERVVNVCSWGEYIDEELITQFEEETGIRVNYQTAESNEALYSLIKMGGADFDVIVPSDYMIARLIQEDMLAELDYSHIPNFQLIDDTYKNLSYDPENKYTVPYTWGTLGIIYNTTMVSEPITSWDAMFDPQYAGQVLMINNSRDALAAALLDLGYSINTTDPGQLEEAFNLLKTAKDSGVYQAFVMDEVFQKMEGGN
;
A
#
# COMPACT_ATOMS: atom_id res chain seq x y z
N MET A 1 -33.90 -30.10 21.61
CA MET A 1 -34.81 -29.62 20.55
C MET A 1 -34.64 -28.11 20.44
N THR A 2 -33.74 -27.63 19.63
CA THR A 2 -33.59 -26.20 19.31
C THR A 2 -34.06 -26.02 17.89
N GLY A 3 -35.25 -25.43 17.74
CA GLY A 3 -35.88 -25.17 16.46
C GLY A 3 -34.98 -24.35 15.55
N ARG A 4 -34.67 -24.90 14.39
CA ARG A 4 -34.07 -24.21 13.25
C ARG A 4 -35.05 -23.09 12.90
N LYS A 5 -34.77 -21.86 13.35
CA LYS A 5 -35.49 -20.66 12.86
C LYS A 5 -35.34 -20.67 11.34
N GLN A 6 -36.45 -20.93 10.64
CA GLN A 6 -36.52 -20.67 9.22
C GLN A 6 -36.24 -19.18 9.04
N ASN A 7 -35.15 -18.84 8.35
CA ASN A 7 -34.86 -17.45 8.00
C ASN A 7 -36.09 -16.90 7.28
N SER A 8 -36.72 -15.90 7.85
CA SER A 8 -37.90 -15.27 7.26
C SER A 8 -37.51 -14.67 5.90
N VAL A 9 -38.48 -14.49 5.02
CA VAL A 9 -38.24 -13.81 3.72
C VAL A 9 -37.62 -12.44 3.97
N GLY A 10 -38.05 -11.76 5.05
CA GLY A 10 -37.47 -10.48 5.47
C GLY A 10 -35.98 -10.57 5.78
N ASP A 11 -35.50 -11.62 6.49
CA ASP A 11 -34.07 -11.79 6.79
C ASP A 11 -33.25 -11.99 5.53
N ARG A 12 -33.78 -12.70 4.53
CA ARG A 12 -33.12 -12.91 3.25
C ARG A 12 -33.05 -11.62 2.42
N VAL A 13 -34.11 -10.84 2.41
CA VAL A 13 -34.15 -9.55 1.71
C VAL A 13 -33.20 -8.57 2.37
N LEU A 14 -33.21 -8.49 3.70
CA LEU A 14 -32.29 -7.64 4.45
C LEU A 14 -30.81 -8.01 4.16
N MET A 15 -30.46 -9.31 4.22
CA MET A 15 -29.13 -9.77 3.86
C MET A 15 -28.76 -9.40 2.42
N ALA A 16 -29.66 -9.61 1.47
CA ALA A 16 -29.43 -9.26 0.07
C ALA A 16 -29.17 -7.76 -0.12
N LEU A 17 -29.94 -6.91 0.56
CA LEU A 17 -29.72 -5.45 0.53
C LEU A 17 -28.37 -5.04 1.14
N VAL A 18 -28.01 -5.64 2.28
CA VAL A 18 -26.69 -5.37 2.90
C VAL A 18 -25.56 -5.79 1.97
N PHE A 19 -25.64 -7.00 1.38
CA PHE A 19 -24.62 -7.43 0.42
C PHE A 19 -24.59 -6.56 -0.83
N LEU A 20 -25.74 -6.18 -1.36
CA LEU A 20 -25.81 -5.28 -2.52
C LEU A 20 -25.14 -3.94 -2.19
N PHE A 21 -25.44 -3.35 -1.04
CA PHE A 21 -24.83 -2.08 -0.62
C PHE A 21 -23.31 -2.18 -0.45
N LEU A 22 -22.82 -3.27 0.16
CA LEU A 22 -21.38 -3.47 0.38
C LEU A 22 -20.62 -3.74 -0.92
N TYR A 23 -21.21 -4.49 -1.85
CA TYR A 23 -20.52 -4.90 -3.08
C TYR A 23 -20.82 -4.01 -4.29
N ALA A 24 -21.85 -3.15 -4.24
CA ALA A 24 -22.19 -2.26 -5.35
C ALA A 24 -21.02 -1.39 -5.82
N PRO A 25 -20.25 -0.73 -4.94
CA PRO A 25 -19.09 0.06 -5.38
C PRO A 25 -18.04 -0.79 -6.13
N ILE A 26 -17.79 -2.02 -5.64
CA ILE A 26 -16.82 -2.93 -6.27
C ILE A 26 -17.32 -3.41 -7.63
N ILE A 27 -18.63 -3.72 -7.74
CA ILE A 27 -19.24 -4.12 -9.01
C ILE A 27 -19.16 -2.97 -10.03
N ILE A 28 -19.43 -1.74 -9.60
CA ILE A 28 -19.30 -0.55 -10.44
C ILE A 28 -17.87 -0.41 -10.93
N LEU A 29 -16.88 -0.51 -10.05
CA LEU A 29 -15.46 -0.47 -10.39
C LEU A 29 -15.10 -1.55 -11.43
N ILE A 30 -15.55 -2.80 -11.23
CA ILE A 30 -15.34 -3.89 -12.18
C ILE A 30 -15.99 -3.58 -13.53
N VAL A 31 -17.20 -3.05 -13.55
CA VAL A 31 -17.89 -2.68 -14.81
C VAL A 31 -17.10 -1.58 -15.52
N PHE A 32 -16.74 -0.52 -14.81
CA PHE A 32 -16.01 0.61 -15.40
C PHE A 32 -14.55 0.28 -15.80
N SER A 33 -13.99 -0.82 -15.31
CA SER A 33 -12.68 -1.32 -15.80
C SER A 33 -12.70 -1.73 -17.28
N PHE A 34 -13.89 -2.00 -17.82
CA PHE A 34 -14.11 -2.31 -19.24
C PHE A 34 -14.60 -1.11 -20.05
N ASN A 35 -14.63 0.09 -19.49
CA ASN A 35 -15.10 1.27 -20.19
C ASN A 35 -14.08 1.74 -21.26
N ALA A 36 -14.51 1.97 -22.47
CA ALA A 36 -13.65 2.48 -23.55
C ALA A 36 -13.23 3.96 -23.37
N GLY A 37 -13.97 4.71 -22.54
CA GLY A 37 -13.68 6.12 -22.26
C GLY A 37 -12.63 6.30 -21.16
N THR A 38 -12.11 7.53 -21.03
CA THR A 38 -11.17 7.94 -19.97
C THR A 38 -11.88 8.37 -18.68
N SER A 39 -13.19 8.60 -18.72
CA SER A 39 -13.98 8.99 -17.55
C SER A 39 -14.45 7.77 -16.77
N SER A 40 -14.33 7.82 -15.45
CA SER A 40 -14.85 6.81 -14.54
C SER A 40 -16.36 6.96 -14.24
N SER A 41 -17.01 8.01 -14.80
CA SER A 41 -18.41 8.33 -14.55
C SER A 41 -19.31 8.10 -15.77
N VAL A 42 -18.76 8.16 -17.00
CA VAL A 42 -19.51 8.07 -18.25
C VAL A 42 -19.14 6.82 -19.03
N TRP A 43 -20.10 5.94 -19.25
CA TRP A 43 -19.90 4.73 -20.05
C TRP A 43 -19.85 5.04 -21.56
N LYS A 44 -18.70 4.75 -22.21
CA LYS A 44 -18.50 4.99 -23.67
C LYS A 44 -18.42 3.70 -24.51
N GLY A 45 -18.68 2.55 -23.91
CA GLY A 45 -18.64 1.24 -24.58
C GLY A 45 -17.67 0.26 -23.92
N PHE A 46 -17.71 -1.00 -24.37
CA PHE A 46 -16.85 -2.08 -23.85
C PHE A 46 -15.48 -2.08 -24.54
N SER A 47 -14.40 -2.15 -23.78
CA SER A 47 -13.02 -2.27 -24.28
C SER A 47 -12.13 -3.00 -23.28
N LEU A 48 -11.11 -3.70 -23.78
CA LEU A 48 -10.03 -4.31 -23.01
C LEU A 48 -8.74 -3.46 -23.04
N LYS A 49 -8.79 -2.28 -23.65
CA LYS A 49 -7.65 -1.39 -23.84
C LYS A 49 -6.83 -1.17 -22.57
N TRP A 50 -7.52 -0.99 -21.43
CA TRP A 50 -6.86 -0.70 -20.16
C TRP A 50 -6.11 -1.90 -19.59
N TYR A 51 -6.56 -3.12 -19.88
CA TYR A 51 -5.84 -4.34 -19.51
C TYR A 51 -4.59 -4.56 -20.38
N GLU A 52 -4.62 -4.14 -21.64
CA GLU A 52 -3.45 -4.15 -22.52
C GLU A 52 -2.44 -3.07 -22.10
N SER A 53 -2.91 -1.87 -21.78
CA SER A 53 -2.10 -0.77 -21.26
C SER A 53 -1.37 -1.16 -19.97
N LEU A 54 -2.06 -1.82 -19.03
CA LEU A 54 -1.46 -2.31 -17.78
C LEU A 54 -0.24 -3.21 -18.01
N LEU A 55 -0.31 -4.10 -19.00
CA LEU A 55 0.79 -5.04 -19.28
C LEU A 55 2.02 -4.34 -19.90
N SER A 56 1.83 -3.19 -20.53
CA SER A 56 2.91 -2.37 -21.08
C SER A 56 3.46 -1.34 -20.11
N ASN A 57 2.71 -1.01 -19.05
CA ASN A 57 3.15 -0.04 -18.04
C ASN A 57 4.19 -0.66 -17.10
N ARG A 58 5.45 -0.24 -17.25
CA ARG A 58 6.60 -0.76 -16.47
C ARG A 58 6.47 -0.49 -14.97
N LEU A 59 5.96 0.68 -14.57
CA LEU A 59 5.81 1.03 -13.15
C LEU A 59 4.85 0.06 -12.45
N ILE A 60 3.72 -0.22 -13.08
CA ILE A 60 2.72 -1.16 -12.57
C ILE A 60 3.29 -2.57 -12.53
N MET A 61 3.95 -3.02 -13.59
CA MET A 61 4.52 -4.37 -13.65
C MET A 61 5.62 -4.58 -12.61
N ASN A 62 6.48 -3.60 -12.38
CA ASN A 62 7.50 -3.66 -11.32
C ASN A 62 6.86 -3.72 -9.92
N SER A 63 5.79 -2.96 -9.69
CA SER A 63 5.06 -2.98 -8.42
C SER A 63 4.36 -4.32 -8.18
N VAL A 64 3.79 -4.93 -9.23
CA VAL A 64 3.24 -6.30 -9.17
C VAL A 64 4.33 -7.32 -8.82
N TYR A 65 5.48 -7.23 -9.48
CA TYR A 65 6.63 -8.09 -9.19
C TYR A 65 7.09 -7.96 -7.74
N THR A 66 7.31 -6.73 -7.28
CA THR A 66 7.74 -6.43 -5.89
C THR A 66 6.74 -7.00 -4.89
N THR A 67 5.44 -6.76 -5.10
CA THR A 67 4.37 -7.26 -4.22
C THR A 67 4.38 -8.78 -4.16
N LEU A 68 4.42 -9.46 -5.31
CA LEU A 68 4.41 -10.92 -5.35
C LEU A 68 5.66 -11.53 -4.71
N MET A 69 6.83 -10.95 -4.96
CA MET A 69 8.09 -11.43 -4.37
C MET A 69 8.12 -11.23 -2.87
N VAL A 70 7.77 -10.04 -2.38
CA VAL A 70 7.72 -9.75 -0.94
C VAL A 70 6.69 -10.64 -0.26
N SER A 71 5.47 -10.72 -0.80
CA SER A 71 4.39 -11.53 -0.21
C SER A 71 4.73 -13.02 -0.20
N LEU A 72 5.33 -13.55 -1.26
CA LEU A 72 5.73 -14.96 -1.32
C LEU A 72 6.87 -15.27 -0.34
N LEU A 73 7.95 -14.50 -0.39
CA LEU A 73 9.13 -14.72 0.45
C LEU A 73 8.79 -14.51 1.93
N SER A 74 8.08 -13.42 2.27
CA SER A 74 7.67 -13.17 3.65
C SER A 74 6.74 -14.26 4.18
N THR A 75 5.81 -14.75 3.35
CA THR A 75 4.92 -15.85 3.72
C THR A 75 5.68 -17.14 3.98
N ILE A 76 6.64 -17.51 3.13
CA ILE A 76 7.46 -18.73 3.33
C ILE A 76 8.23 -18.64 4.65
N VAL A 77 8.93 -17.53 4.88
CA VAL A 77 9.70 -17.32 6.10
C VAL A 77 8.79 -17.28 7.34
N ALA A 78 7.68 -16.54 7.27
CA ALA A 78 6.72 -16.45 8.36
C ALA A 78 6.03 -17.80 8.64
N ALA A 79 5.71 -18.59 7.61
CA ALA A 79 5.15 -19.93 7.79
C ALA A 79 6.10 -20.86 8.55
N ILE A 80 7.38 -20.81 8.22
CA ILE A 80 8.41 -21.60 8.92
C ILE A 80 8.59 -21.08 10.35
N ALA A 81 8.91 -19.80 10.51
CA ALA A 81 9.19 -19.19 11.80
C ALA A 81 7.97 -19.24 12.72
N GLY A 82 6.78 -18.90 12.22
CA GLY A 82 5.52 -18.91 12.97
C GLY A 82 5.09 -20.32 13.39
N THR A 83 5.35 -21.34 12.56
CA THR A 83 5.10 -22.74 12.92
C THR A 83 6.01 -23.17 14.07
N PHE A 84 7.31 -22.91 14.00
CA PHE A 84 8.23 -23.23 15.10
C PHE A 84 7.89 -22.42 16.37
N ALA A 85 7.53 -21.15 16.23
CA ALA A 85 7.08 -20.33 17.35
C ALA A 85 5.79 -20.89 17.99
N ALA A 86 4.80 -21.33 17.19
CA ALA A 86 3.58 -21.94 17.70
C ALA A 86 3.85 -23.24 18.46
N ILE A 87 4.78 -24.07 17.99
CA ILE A 87 5.21 -25.31 18.66
C ILE A 87 5.93 -24.96 19.97
N GLY A 88 6.83 -23.99 19.96
CA GLY A 88 7.49 -23.51 21.18
C GLY A 88 6.50 -22.98 22.21
N LEU A 89 5.51 -22.19 21.76
CA LEU A 89 4.42 -21.70 22.63
C LEU A 89 3.56 -22.83 23.19
N TYR A 90 3.32 -23.88 22.40
CA TYR A 90 2.58 -25.05 22.89
C TYR A 90 3.30 -25.76 24.02
N ALA A 91 4.62 -25.85 23.97
CA ALA A 91 5.46 -26.47 25.02
C ALA A 91 5.60 -25.59 26.29
N MET A 92 5.30 -24.29 26.21
CA MET A 92 5.44 -23.37 27.36
C MET A 92 4.37 -23.57 28.44
N SER A 93 4.71 -23.19 29.68
CA SER A 93 3.76 -23.11 30.79
C SER A 93 2.65 -22.07 30.50
N ARG A 94 1.47 -22.25 31.10
CA ARG A 94 0.29 -21.39 30.87
C ARG A 94 0.58 -19.89 31.01
N ARG A 95 1.32 -19.50 32.07
CA ARG A 95 1.61 -18.06 32.32
C ARG A 95 2.55 -17.48 31.26
N ARG A 96 3.65 -18.18 30.94
CA ARG A 96 4.61 -17.72 29.93
C ARG A 96 3.95 -17.64 28.52
N ARG A 97 3.17 -18.66 28.18
CA ARG A 97 2.39 -18.68 26.93
C ARG A 97 1.43 -17.50 26.82
N ALA A 98 0.72 -17.14 27.91
CA ALA A 98 -0.19 -16.01 27.92
C ALA A 98 0.55 -14.70 27.64
N ILE A 99 1.68 -14.47 28.29
CA ILE A 99 2.50 -13.26 28.11
C ILE A 99 3.00 -13.17 26.66
N VAL A 100 3.61 -14.25 26.14
CA VAL A 100 4.17 -14.25 24.77
C VAL A 100 3.06 -14.08 23.72
N ASN A 101 1.88 -14.73 23.91
CA ASN A 101 0.74 -14.51 23.02
C ASN A 101 0.23 -13.07 23.06
N SER A 102 0.20 -12.44 24.24
CA SER A 102 -0.21 -11.03 24.34
C SER A 102 0.76 -10.13 23.57
N VAL A 103 2.06 -10.35 23.72
CA VAL A 103 3.08 -9.60 22.95
C VAL A 103 2.97 -9.89 21.45
N ASN A 104 2.80 -11.15 21.06
CA ASN A 104 2.64 -11.54 19.66
C ASN A 104 1.41 -10.90 19.00
N ASN A 105 0.36 -10.66 19.76
CA ASN A 105 -0.87 -10.08 19.21
C ASN A 105 -0.82 -8.53 19.13
N ILE A 106 0.16 -7.87 19.73
CA ILE A 106 0.29 -6.41 19.70
C ILE A 106 0.30 -5.88 18.25
N PRO A 107 1.11 -6.40 17.31
CA PRO A 107 1.12 -5.89 15.94
C PRO A 107 -0.22 -6.00 15.23
N MET A 108 -1.03 -7.02 15.55
CA MET A 108 -2.34 -7.24 14.94
C MET A 108 -3.45 -6.35 15.53
N MET A 109 -3.28 -5.89 16.77
CA MET A 109 -4.28 -5.05 17.48
C MET A 109 -3.93 -3.57 17.39
N ASN A 110 -2.70 -3.26 17.03
CA ASN A 110 -2.22 -1.90 16.87
C ASN A 110 -2.64 -1.34 15.50
N ALA A 111 -2.76 -0.03 15.40
CA ALA A 111 -2.98 0.61 14.10
C ALA A 111 -1.75 0.39 13.20
N ASP A 112 -1.97 0.00 11.95
CA ASP A 112 -0.90 -0.34 10.99
C ASP A 112 0.09 0.83 10.81
N ILE A 113 -0.40 2.07 10.88
CA ILE A 113 0.43 3.27 10.80
C ILE A 113 1.45 3.35 11.95
N VAL A 114 1.04 2.98 13.18
CA VAL A 114 1.96 2.98 14.34
C VAL A 114 3.01 1.90 14.18
N THR A 115 2.63 0.73 13.67
CA THR A 115 3.54 -0.37 13.40
C THR A 115 4.51 0.00 12.27
N GLY A 116 4.03 0.58 11.18
CA GLY A 116 4.85 1.04 10.05
C GLY A 116 5.87 2.10 10.45
N VAL A 117 5.44 3.15 11.15
CA VAL A 117 6.33 4.21 11.66
C VAL A 117 7.37 3.65 12.65
N SER A 118 6.95 2.74 13.54
CA SER A 118 7.87 2.14 14.53
C SER A 118 8.95 1.29 13.85
N LEU A 119 8.59 0.53 12.82
CA LEU A 119 9.54 -0.25 12.02
C LEU A 119 10.48 0.66 11.22
N CYS A 120 9.96 1.73 10.62
CA CYS A 120 10.76 2.73 9.93
C CYS A 120 11.84 3.31 10.86
N LEU A 121 11.44 3.79 12.04
CA LEU A 121 12.37 4.33 13.05
C LEU A 121 13.39 3.28 13.51
N LEU A 122 12.95 2.03 13.70
CA LEU A 122 13.85 0.94 14.06
C LEU A 122 14.93 0.72 12.99
N PHE A 123 14.55 0.73 11.70
CA PHE A 123 15.50 0.57 10.60
C PHE A 123 16.47 1.76 10.53
N VAL A 124 15.99 2.99 10.70
CA VAL A 124 16.84 4.19 10.72
C VAL A 124 17.89 4.10 11.84
N VAL A 125 17.45 3.76 13.06
CA VAL A 125 18.37 3.59 14.20
C VAL A 125 19.39 2.47 13.92
N PHE A 126 18.93 1.36 13.36
CA PHE A 126 19.81 0.24 13.00
C PHE A 126 20.82 0.63 11.93
N PHE A 127 20.42 1.36 10.88
CA PHE A 127 21.32 1.79 9.81
C PHE A 127 22.35 2.80 10.28
N ASN A 128 21.96 3.73 11.14
CA ASN A 128 22.90 4.67 11.77
C ASN A 128 23.92 3.94 12.65
N GLY A 129 23.47 2.96 13.44
CA GLY A 129 24.37 2.10 14.23
C GLY A 129 25.30 1.25 13.36
N TRP A 130 24.76 0.71 12.25
CA TRP A 130 25.56 -0.04 11.28
C TRP A 130 26.62 0.83 10.62
N GLY A 131 26.28 2.06 10.17
CA GLY A 131 27.21 2.99 9.56
C GLY A 131 28.40 3.31 10.48
N ALA A 132 28.12 3.59 11.76
CA ALA A 132 29.16 3.79 12.77
C ALA A 132 30.05 2.53 12.95
N PHE A 133 29.45 1.36 12.99
CA PHE A 133 30.17 0.08 13.08
C PHE A 133 30.99 -0.21 11.83
N ALA A 134 30.42 -0.04 10.65
CA ALA A 134 31.11 -0.25 9.38
C ALA A 134 32.28 0.72 9.20
N GLY A 135 32.11 2.00 9.52
CA GLY A 135 33.19 2.99 9.52
C GLY A 135 34.30 2.61 10.50
N TRP A 136 33.95 2.11 11.69
CA TRP A 136 34.96 1.62 12.64
C TRP A 136 35.71 0.38 12.10
N VAL A 137 35.02 -0.61 11.51
CA VAL A 137 35.64 -1.80 10.91
C VAL A 137 36.52 -1.39 9.72
N ASN A 138 36.02 -0.54 8.84
CA ASN A 138 36.77 -0.08 7.66
C ASN A 138 38.07 0.69 8.04
N SER A 139 38.07 1.36 9.21
CA SER A 139 39.28 2.02 9.72
C SER A 139 40.36 1.05 10.19
N TRP A 140 40.02 -0.21 10.50
CA TRP A 140 40.91 -1.23 11.02
C TRP A 140 41.41 -2.22 9.96
N GLN A 141 40.62 -2.46 8.90
CA GLN A 141 40.92 -3.48 7.88
C GLN A 141 40.73 -2.95 6.46
N SER A 142 41.81 -2.97 5.69
CA SER A 142 41.78 -2.60 4.26
C SER A 142 41.32 -3.72 3.31
N ALA A 143 41.11 -4.94 3.80
CA ALA A 143 40.82 -6.10 2.96
C ALA A 143 39.31 -6.36 2.70
N VAL A 144 38.44 -5.87 3.56
CA VAL A 144 36.98 -6.00 3.43
C VAL A 144 36.36 -4.63 3.72
N VAL A 145 35.85 -3.97 2.69
CA VAL A 145 35.13 -2.70 2.83
C VAL A 145 33.66 -3.02 3.05
N LEU A 146 33.16 -2.72 4.24
CA LEU A 146 31.73 -2.83 4.54
C LEU A 146 31.00 -1.59 4.03
N PRO A 147 29.79 -1.72 3.46
CA PRO A 147 28.99 -0.57 3.07
C PRO A 147 28.62 0.25 4.32
N GLU A 148 29.03 1.51 4.37
CA GLU A 148 28.75 2.40 5.51
C GLU A 148 27.32 2.92 5.50
N ARG A 149 26.68 2.97 4.33
CA ARG A 149 25.28 3.39 4.19
C ARG A 149 24.42 2.21 3.78
N LEU A 150 23.43 1.93 4.59
CA LEU A 150 22.32 1.04 4.26
C LEU A 150 21.09 1.91 4.04
N THR A 151 20.36 1.65 2.97
CA THR A 151 19.14 2.37 2.60
C THR A 151 17.92 1.46 2.74
N MET A 152 16.76 2.07 2.97
CA MET A 152 15.50 1.33 2.93
C MET A 152 15.19 0.88 1.51
N GLY A 153 14.56 -0.28 1.39
CA GLY A 153 14.22 -0.85 0.10
C GLY A 153 13.56 -2.21 0.24
N PHE A 154 13.78 -3.07 -0.74
CA PHE A 154 13.20 -4.42 -0.76
C PHE A 154 13.52 -5.24 0.50
N GLY A 155 14.73 -5.12 1.06
CA GLY A 155 15.15 -5.85 2.27
C GLY A 155 14.37 -5.45 3.52
N THR A 156 14.23 -4.15 3.77
CA THR A 156 13.46 -3.62 4.91
C THR A 156 11.98 -3.93 4.77
N LEU A 157 11.44 -3.78 3.56
CA LEU A 157 10.08 -4.16 3.21
C LEU A 157 9.83 -5.65 3.50
N LEU A 158 10.71 -6.53 3.06
CA LEU A 158 10.61 -7.97 3.30
C LEU A 158 10.63 -8.30 4.80
N ILE A 159 11.55 -7.72 5.57
CA ILE A 159 11.65 -7.93 7.03
C ILE A 159 10.38 -7.45 7.72
N ALA A 160 9.86 -6.28 7.36
CA ALA A 160 8.62 -5.74 7.90
C ALA A 160 7.44 -6.69 7.68
N HIS A 161 7.29 -7.20 6.44
CA HIS A 161 6.23 -8.17 6.11
C HIS A 161 6.41 -9.51 6.83
N ILE A 162 7.64 -9.99 7.03
CA ILE A 162 7.90 -11.19 7.84
C ILE A 162 7.42 -10.98 9.27
N CYS A 163 7.81 -9.86 9.90
CA CYS A 163 7.41 -9.53 11.27
C CYS A 163 5.89 -9.44 11.43
N PHE A 164 5.22 -8.81 10.46
CA PHE A 164 3.77 -8.67 10.45
C PHE A 164 3.04 -10.00 10.22
N ASN A 165 3.58 -10.89 9.39
CA ASN A 165 2.97 -12.16 9.00
C ASN A 165 3.09 -13.27 10.06
N ILE A 166 4.14 -13.27 10.88
CA ILE A 166 4.37 -14.31 11.90
C ILE A 166 3.17 -14.51 12.86
N PRO A 167 2.54 -13.46 13.43
CA PRO A 167 1.39 -13.59 14.29
C PRO A 167 0.22 -14.34 13.66
N TYR A 168 -0.09 -14.10 12.40
CA TYR A 168 -1.19 -14.78 11.68
C TYR A 168 -0.96 -16.28 11.56
N VAL A 169 0.29 -16.67 11.27
CA VAL A 169 0.66 -18.09 11.21
C VAL A 169 0.54 -18.74 12.60
N ILE A 170 1.03 -18.08 13.66
CA ILE A 170 0.92 -18.59 15.04
C ILE A 170 -0.54 -18.81 15.43
N LEU A 171 -1.42 -17.84 15.09
CA LEU A 171 -2.85 -17.94 15.39
C LEU A 171 -3.55 -19.05 14.62
N SER A 172 -3.08 -19.38 13.42
CA SER A 172 -3.66 -20.45 12.59
C SER A 172 -3.16 -21.83 13.01
N VAL A 173 -1.90 -21.96 13.39
CA VAL A 173 -1.27 -23.23 13.78
C VAL A 173 -1.59 -23.62 15.23
N GLY A 174 -1.65 -22.63 16.14
CA GLY A 174 -1.84 -22.86 17.58
C GLY A 174 -3.11 -23.68 17.94
N PRO A 175 -4.29 -23.41 17.37
CA PRO A 175 -5.49 -24.22 17.57
C PRO A 175 -5.33 -25.67 17.11
N LYS A 176 -4.65 -25.90 15.98
CA LYS A 176 -4.41 -27.26 15.47
C LYS A 176 -3.49 -28.07 16.37
N LEU A 177 -2.46 -27.45 16.94
CA LEU A 177 -1.61 -28.08 17.97
C LEU A 177 -2.40 -28.44 19.23
N ARG A 178 -3.39 -27.63 19.61
CA ARG A 178 -4.23 -27.91 20.80
C ARG A 178 -5.27 -29.01 20.56
N GLN A 179 -5.70 -29.19 19.32
CA GLN A 179 -6.66 -30.22 18.91
C GLN A 179 -5.99 -31.58 18.69
N MET A 180 -4.66 -31.61 18.51
CA MET A 180 -3.90 -32.84 18.31
C MET A 180 -3.92 -33.70 19.58
N ASP A 181 -4.19 -35.00 19.41
CA ASP A 181 -4.08 -35.95 20.49
C ASP A 181 -2.60 -36.19 20.88
N ARG A 182 -2.25 -35.93 22.12
CA ARG A 182 -0.88 -36.11 22.63
C ARG A 182 -0.40 -37.55 22.55
N ASN A 183 -1.30 -38.51 22.73
CA ASN A 183 -0.99 -39.93 22.67
C ASN A 183 -0.44 -40.38 21.29
N LEU A 184 -0.68 -39.60 20.24
CA LEU A 184 -0.13 -39.91 18.91
C LEU A 184 1.40 -39.85 18.87
N ILE A 185 2.00 -38.96 19.65
CA ILE A 185 3.47 -38.84 19.72
C ILE A 185 4.02 -40.02 20.51
N ASP A 186 3.41 -40.34 21.64
CA ASP A 186 3.82 -41.47 22.50
C ASP A 186 3.67 -42.78 21.75
N ALA A 187 2.54 -43.01 21.07
CA ALA A 187 2.33 -44.18 20.23
C ALA A 187 3.35 -44.32 19.08
N ALA A 188 3.76 -43.19 18.47
CA ALA A 188 4.79 -43.23 17.45
C ALA A 188 6.17 -43.61 18.02
N GLN A 189 6.47 -43.19 19.26
CA GLN A 189 7.71 -43.55 19.95
C GLN A 189 7.69 -45.01 20.39
N ASP A 190 6.56 -45.53 20.87
CA ASP A 190 6.37 -46.94 21.20
C ASP A 190 6.58 -47.86 19.97
N LEU A 191 6.24 -47.34 18.77
CA LEU A 191 6.52 -48.01 17.50
C LEU A 191 7.98 -47.84 17.02
N GLY A 192 8.88 -47.31 17.85
CA GLY A 192 10.31 -47.17 17.56
C GLY A 192 10.70 -45.89 16.79
N CYS A 193 9.80 -44.92 16.64
CA CYS A 193 10.18 -43.64 16.06
C CYS A 193 11.02 -42.82 17.06
N THR A 194 12.09 -42.19 16.54
CA THR A 194 12.78 -41.12 17.30
C THR A 194 11.88 -39.90 17.41
N TRP A 195 12.13 -39.00 18.37
CA TRP A 195 11.37 -37.77 18.53
C TRP A 195 11.33 -36.93 17.23
N MET A 196 12.44 -36.83 16.52
CA MET A 196 12.51 -36.12 15.23
C MET A 196 11.67 -36.80 14.13
N GLN A 197 11.62 -38.13 14.12
CA GLN A 197 10.77 -38.88 13.20
C GLN A 197 9.29 -38.70 13.52
N ALA A 198 8.91 -38.74 14.81
CA ALA A 198 7.55 -38.46 15.28
C ALA A 198 7.14 -37.02 14.89
N PHE A 199 8.03 -36.06 15.09
CA PHE A 199 7.80 -34.66 14.70
C PHE A 199 7.46 -34.54 13.19
N TRP A 200 8.30 -35.06 12.30
CA TRP A 200 8.09 -34.92 10.85
C TRP A 200 6.98 -35.82 10.29
N ARG A 201 6.76 -36.99 10.87
CA ARG A 201 5.78 -37.97 10.34
C ARG A 201 4.41 -37.88 10.99
N VAL A 202 4.30 -37.33 12.19
CA VAL A 202 3.05 -37.23 12.95
C VAL A 202 2.66 -35.76 13.17
N VAL A 203 3.49 -34.96 13.84
CA VAL A 203 3.14 -33.58 14.22
C VAL A 203 2.93 -32.69 12.99
N ILE A 204 3.91 -32.60 12.10
CA ILE A 204 3.83 -31.72 10.93
C ILE A 204 2.65 -32.06 10.00
N PRO A 205 2.38 -33.35 9.65
CA PRO A 205 1.20 -33.69 8.87
C PRO A 205 -0.14 -33.32 9.54
N GLU A 206 -0.23 -33.46 10.86
CA GLU A 206 -1.44 -33.15 11.62
C GLU A 206 -1.74 -31.67 11.65
N ILE A 207 -0.71 -30.84 11.86
CA ILE A 207 -0.87 -29.37 11.88
C ILE A 207 -0.81 -28.74 10.48
N LYS A 208 -0.53 -29.48 9.42
CA LYS A 208 -0.42 -28.99 8.05
C LYS A 208 -1.61 -28.15 7.58
N PRO A 209 -2.88 -28.48 7.89
CA PRO A 209 -4.00 -27.61 7.56
C PRO A 209 -3.87 -26.20 8.17
N GLY A 210 -3.41 -26.12 9.43
CA GLY A 210 -3.17 -24.85 10.12
C GLY A 210 -2.02 -24.06 9.48
N ILE A 211 -0.90 -24.74 9.13
CA ILE A 211 0.23 -24.09 8.44
C ILE A 211 -0.22 -23.50 7.11
N VAL A 212 -0.98 -24.25 6.31
CA VAL A 212 -1.43 -23.79 4.98
C VAL A 212 -2.45 -22.65 5.12
N SER A 213 -3.37 -22.74 6.08
CA SER A 213 -4.33 -21.64 6.33
C SER A 213 -3.60 -20.38 6.78
N GLY A 214 -2.66 -20.50 7.73
CA GLY A 214 -1.85 -19.38 8.20
C GLY A 214 -0.99 -18.76 7.10
N ALA A 215 -0.37 -19.57 6.26
CA ALA A 215 0.42 -19.10 5.12
C ALA A 215 -0.44 -18.36 4.09
N LEU A 216 -1.63 -18.87 3.77
CA LEU A 216 -2.53 -18.20 2.83
C LEU A 216 -3.07 -16.87 3.39
N THR A 217 -3.38 -16.83 4.69
CA THR A 217 -3.78 -15.57 5.36
C THR A 217 -2.64 -14.57 5.36
N ALA A 218 -1.43 -14.98 5.72
CA ALA A 218 -0.23 -14.14 5.69
C ALA A 218 0.04 -13.59 4.28
N PHE A 219 -0.08 -14.43 3.25
CA PHE A 219 0.09 -14.00 1.86
C PHE A 219 -0.95 -12.95 1.46
N THR A 220 -2.22 -13.17 1.79
CA THR A 220 -3.30 -12.22 1.47
C THR A 220 -3.08 -10.89 2.16
N MET A 221 -2.75 -10.89 3.46
CA MET A 221 -2.46 -9.67 4.23
C MET A 221 -1.24 -8.93 3.69
N SER A 222 -0.23 -9.66 3.22
CA SER A 222 0.98 -9.06 2.63
C SER A 222 0.72 -8.44 1.25
N VAL A 223 -0.17 -9.02 0.43
CA VAL A 223 -0.52 -8.46 -0.90
C VAL A 223 -1.30 -7.16 -0.79
N ASP A 224 -2.17 -7.05 0.22
CA ASP A 224 -3.08 -5.91 0.41
C ASP A 224 -2.49 -4.81 1.30
N ASP A 225 -1.30 -5.02 1.86
CA ASP A 225 -0.69 -4.04 2.76
C ASP A 225 -0.20 -2.81 1.98
N PHE A 226 -0.70 -1.64 2.40
CA PHE A 226 -0.24 -0.33 1.96
C PHE A 226 0.60 0.37 3.02
N ILE A 227 0.12 0.40 4.27
CA ILE A 227 0.64 1.31 5.29
C ILE A 227 2.05 0.91 5.74
N ILE A 228 2.26 -0.36 6.07
CA ILE A 228 3.58 -0.85 6.49
C ILE A 228 4.56 -0.73 5.32
N SER A 229 4.10 -1.09 4.11
CA SER A 229 4.88 -0.94 2.88
C SER A 229 5.32 0.51 2.66
N TYR A 230 4.42 1.49 2.81
CA TYR A 230 4.70 2.91 2.60
C TYR A 230 5.86 3.42 3.47
N PHE A 231 5.90 3.00 4.75
CA PHE A 231 6.95 3.45 5.67
C PHE A 231 8.24 2.64 5.59
N THR A 232 8.24 1.46 4.98
CA THR A 232 9.42 0.55 5.02
C THR A 232 10.03 0.22 3.66
N ALA A 233 9.38 0.60 2.57
CA ALA A 233 9.85 0.34 1.20
C ALA A 233 11.00 1.27 0.77
N GLY A 234 11.14 2.42 1.41
CA GLY A 234 12.10 3.44 0.95
C GLY A 234 11.76 3.95 -0.45
N THR A 235 12.78 4.39 -1.18
CA THR A 235 12.63 4.91 -2.56
C THR A 235 12.84 3.86 -3.64
N SER A 236 13.50 2.74 -3.30
CA SER A 236 13.92 1.73 -4.29
C SER A 236 12.89 0.62 -4.53
N ALA A 237 11.84 0.54 -3.73
CA ALA A 237 10.80 -0.48 -3.85
C ALA A 237 9.41 0.16 -3.79
N SER A 238 8.51 -0.29 -4.64
CA SER A 238 7.09 0.10 -4.59
C SER A 238 6.22 -1.14 -4.69
N THR A 239 5.22 -1.25 -3.80
CA THR A 239 4.21 -2.30 -3.87
C THR A 239 3.03 -1.86 -4.74
N LEU A 240 2.25 -2.84 -5.20
CA LEU A 240 1.07 -2.57 -6.01
C LEU A 240 0.05 -1.68 -5.26
N ALA A 241 -0.13 -1.90 -3.96
CA ALA A 241 -1.00 -1.08 -3.13
C ALA A 241 -0.51 0.38 -3.07
N MET A 242 0.81 0.61 -2.97
CA MET A 242 1.40 1.96 -3.01
C MET A 242 1.20 2.61 -4.38
N THR A 243 1.41 1.87 -5.46
CA THR A 243 1.23 2.37 -6.83
C THR A 243 -0.24 2.72 -7.09
N ILE A 244 -1.19 1.84 -6.74
CA ILE A 244 -2.62 2.13 -6.86
C ILE A 244 -2.98 3.39 -6.04
N TYR A 245 -2.50 3.50 -4.81
CA TYR A 245 -2.75 4.67 -3.97
C TYR A 245 -2.19 5.95 -4.60
N GLY A 246 -0.95 5.93 -5.09
CA GLY A 246 -0.37 7.04 -5.83
C GLY A 246 -1.19 7.43 -7.07
N MET A 247 -1.66 6.43 -7.83
CA MET A 247 -2.53 6.66 -8.99
C MET A 247 -3.91 7.23 -8.60
N THR A 248 -4.46 6.89 -7.43
CA THR A 248 -5.74 7.48 -6.98
C THR A 248 -5.64 8.94 -6.62
N LYS A 249 -4.43 9.44 -6.35
CA LYS A 249 -4.15 10.87 -6.12
C LYS A 249 -4.01 11.67 -7.42
N LYS A 250 -3.84 10.98 -8.55
CA LYS A 250 -3.95 11.55 -9.89
C LYS A 250 -5.40 11.49 -10.36
N ARG A 251 -5.66 11.99 -11.57
CA ARG A 251 -6.94 11.74 -12.25
C ARG A 251 -7.20 10.23 -12.30
N VAL A 252 -8.29 9.74 -11.67
CA VAL A 252 -8.60 8.31 -11.66
C VAL A 252 -8.85 7.82 -13.07
N SER A 253 -7.83 7.23 -13.68
CA SER A 253 -7.95 6.62 -15.01
C SER A 253 -8.67 5.26 -14.88
N PRO A 254 -9.35 4.78 -15.93
CA PRO A 254 -9.90 3.44 -15.96
C PRO A 254 -8.86 2.33 -15.79
N GLU A 255 -7.57 2.62 -15.94
CA GLU A 255 -6.47 1.72 -15.61
C GLU A 255 -6.47 1.34 -14.13
N ILE A 256 -6.76 2.31 -13.24
CA ILE A 256 -6.90 2.05 -11.79
C ILE A 256 -8.04 1.07 -11.54
N ASN A 257 -9.15 1.22 -12.25
CA ASN A 257 -10.27 0.29 -12.15
C ASN A 257 -9.88 -1.11 -12.63
N ALA A 258 -9.10 -1.21 -13.71
CA ALA A 258 -8.64 -2.49 -14.26
C ALA A 258 -7.66 -3.20 -13.30
N ILE A 259 -6.67 -2.48 -12.76
CA ILE A 259 -5.70 -3.06 -11.82
C ILE A 259 -6.33 -3.43 -10.47
N SER A 260 -7.23 -2.58 -9.96
CA SER A 260 -7.99 -2.86 -8.73
C SER A 260 -8.91 -4.07 -8.91
N THR A 261 -9.51 -4.24 -10.10
CA THR A 261 -10.31 -5.42 -10.46
C THR A 261 -9.46 -6.69 -10.45
N LEU A 262 -8.27 -6.66 -11.05
CA LEU A 262 -7.34 -7.80 -11.05
C LEU A 262 -6.91 -8.17 -9.63
N LEU A 263 -6.57 -7.18 -8.82
CA LEU A 263 -6.19 -7.40 -7.42
C LEU A 263 -7.36 -7.99 -6.63
N PHE A 264 -8.56 -7.41 -6.74
CA PHE A 264 -9.76 -7.91 -6.07
C PHE A 264 -10.09 -9.36 -6.47
N VAL A 265 -10.08 -9.68 -7.76
CA VAL A 265 -10.33 -11.03 -8.26
C VAL A 265 -9.26 -12.00 -7.73
N THR A 266 -7.99 -11.59 -7.70
CA THR A 266 -6.89 -12.42 -7.17
C THR A 266 -7.12 -12.73 -5.70
N VAL A 267 -7.39 -11.71 -4.87
CA VAL A 267 -7.68 -11.89 -3.44
C VAL A 267 -8.93 -12.74 -3.23
N LEU A 268 -10.00 -12.51 -3.99
CA LEU A 268 -11.24 -13.27 -3.90
C LEU A 268 -11.03 -14.75 -4.25
N VAL A 269 -10.25 -15.05 -5.29
CA VAL A 269 -9.90 -16.42 -5.67
C VAL A 269 -9.07 -17.09 -4.57
N LEU A 270 -8.09 -16.40 -3.99
CA LEU A 270 -7.30 -16.90 -2.87
C LEU A 270 -8.18 -17.20 -1.64
N LEU A 271 -9.05 -16.27 -1.25
CA LEU A 271 -10.00 -16.46 -0.15
C LEU A 271 -10.97 -17.62 -0.42
N ALA A 272 -11.48 -17.75 -1.65
CA ALA A 272 -12.33 -18.88 -2.03
C ALA A 272 -11.58 -20.22 -1.90
N ILE A 273 -10.32 -20.28 -2.32
CA ILE A 273 -9.47 -21.48 -2.16
C ILE A 273 -9.29 -21.82 -0.68
N ILE A 274 -9.02 -20.83 0.18
CA ILE A 274 -8.88 -21.00 1.63
C ILE A 274 -10.17 -21.58 2.21
N ASN A 275 -11.30 -20.88 2.00
CA ASN A 275 -12.60 -21.26 2.56
C ASN A 275 -13.10 -22.64 2.09
N LEU A 276 -12.90 -22.97 0.80
CA LEU A 276 -13.26 -24.27 0.27
C LEU A 276 -12.41 -25.39 0.91
N ARG A 277 -11.14 -25.14 1.19
CA ARG A 277 -10.28 -26.13 1.85
C ARG A 277 -10.67 -26.33 3.31
N ASP A 278 -10.94 -25.26 4.05
CA ASP A 278 -11.33 -25.32 5.47
C ASP A 278 -12.69 -25.98 5.63
N SER A 279 -13.66 -25.66 4.78
CA SER A 279 -14.98 -26.31 4.78
C SER A 279 -14.91 -27.81 4.44
N HIS A 280 -14.01 -28.21 3.53
CA HIS A 280 -13.78 -29.61 3.23
C HIS A 280 -13.05 -30.35 4.37
N ALA A 281 -12.15 -29.69 5.09
CA ALA A 281 -11.48 -30.26 6.26
C ALA A 281 -12.49 -30.47 7.40
N ALA A 282 -13.29 -29.45 7.74
CA ALA A 282 -14.31 -29.53 8.77
C ALA A 282 -15.40 -30.59 8.48
N ARG A 283 -15.85 -30.70 7.22
CA ARG A 283 -16.77 -31.76 6.82
C ARG A 283 -16.16 -33.17 6.96
N ARG A 284 -14.86 -33.34 6.69
CA ARG A 284 -14.17 -34.61 6.87
C ARG A 284 -14.09 -35.00 8.35
N GLU A 285 -13.72 -34.07 9.22
CA GLU A 285 -13.69 -34.28 10.67
C GLU A 285 -15.07 -34.66 11.21
N HIS A 286 -16.12 -33.95 10.77
CA HIS A 286 -17.50 -34.26 11.16
C HIS A 286 -17.95 -35.65 10.68
N HIS A 287 -17.68 -36.01 9.43
CA HIS A 287 -18.02 -37.35 8.91
C HIS A 287 -17.22 -38.46 9.56
N ALA A 288 -15.95 -38.25 9.87
CA ALA A 288 -15.12 -39.21 10.61
C ALA A 288 -15.64 -39.42 12.05
N ALA A 289 -16.02 -38.35 12.74
CA ALA A 289 -16.61 -38.41 14.08
C ALA A 289 -17.98 -39.12 14.09
N VAL A 290 -18.85 -38.85 13.12
CA VAL A 290 -20.16 -39.51 12.98
C VAL A 290 -20.01 -40.98 12.63
N SER A 291 -19.06 -41.36 11.74
CA SER A 291 -18.80 -42.74 11.38
C SER A 291 -18.20 -43.54 12.54
N ALA A 292 -17.31 -42.95 13.35
CA ALA A 292 -16.77 -43.56 14.55
C ALA A 292 -17.85 -43.78 15.62
N ALA A 293 -18.81 -42.84 15.75
CA ALA A 293 -19.92 -42.96 16.70
C ALA A 293 -21.00 -43.99 16.27
N SER A 294 -21.12 -44.29 14.99
CA SER A 294 -22.15 -45.19 14.45
C SER A 294 -21.69 -46.63 14.23
N GLY A 295 -20.44 -47.01 14.53
CA GLY A 295 -19.92 -48.38 14.44
C GLY A 295 -19.98 -49.00 13.02
N GLY A 296 -20.22 -48.20 11.99
CA GLY A 296 -20.36 -48.65 10.62
C GLY A 296 -19.02 -48.72 9.86
N PRO A 297 -18.88 -49.61 8.85
CA PRO A 297 -17.65 -49.69 8.06
C PRO A 297 -17.42 -48.36 7.33
N VAL A 298 -16.24 -47.78 7.54
CA VAL A 298 -15.78 -46.55 6.87
C VAL A 298 -15.67 -46.84 5.37
N LYS A 299 -16.66 -46.44 4.58
CA LYS A 299 -16.57 -46.53 3.10
C LYS A 299 -15.37 -45.70 2.62
N PRO A 300 -14.44 -46.32 1.85
CA PRO A 300 -13.32 -45.57 1.29
C PRO A 300 -13.84 -44.48 0.36
N HIS A 301 -13.76 -43.22 0.80
CA HIS A 301 -14.17 -42.10 -0.02
C HIS A 301 -13.30 -41.98 -1.26
N ARG A 302 -13.92 -41.86 -2.43
CA ARG A 302 -13.28 -41.51 -3.69
C ARG A 302 -12.39 -40.29 -3.45
N ARG A 303 -11.08 -40.48 -3.47
CA ARG A 303 -10.10 -39.41 -3.39
C ARG A 303 -10.40 -38.42 -4.52
N PRO A 304 -10.60 -37.13 -4.25
CA PRO A 304 -10.72 -36.15 -5.33
C PRO A 304 -9.48 -36.27 -6.22
N ASN A 305 -9.71 -36.16 -7.52
CA ASN A 305 -8.75 -36.47 -8.55
C ASN A 305 -7.42 -35.79 -8.27
N LYS A 306 -6.41 -36.54 -7.81
CA LYS A 306 -5.08 -36.02 -7.46
C LYS A 306 -4.46 -35.24 -8.63
N LEU A 307 -4.86 -35.63 -9.86
CA LEU A 307 -4.42 -35.01 -11.09
C LEU A 307 -4.98 -33.56 -11.21
N LEU A 308 -6.28 -33.37 -10.98
CA LEU A 308 -6.91 -32.03 -11.07
C LEU A 308 -6.31 -31.05 -10.05
N ARG A 309 -6.01 -31.52 -8.84
CA ARG A 309 -5.32 -30.71 -7.81
C ARG A 309 -3.87 -30.38 -8.17
N ARG A 310 -3.16 -31.33 -8.78
CA ARG A 310 -1.79 -31.11 -9.28
C ARG A 310 -1.78 -30.15 -10.46
N VAL A 311 -2.75 -30.30 -11.37
CA VAL A 311 -2.91 -29.41 -12.52
C VAL A 311 -3.28 -27.99 -12.08
N ALA A 312 -4.23 -27.81 -11.14
CA ALA A 312 -4.59 -26.50 -10.63
C ALA A 312 -3.44 -25.82 -9.84
N ALA A 313 -2.73 -26.59 -9.00
CA ALA A 313 -1.56 -26.08 -8.29
C ALA A 313 -0.39 -25.79 -9.24
N GLY A 314 -0.20 -26.64 -10.27
CA GLY A 314 0.79 -26.46 -11.31
C GLY A 314 0.47 -25.24 -12.20
N ALA A 315 -0.79 -25.07 -12.61
CA ALA A 315 -1.23 -23.90 -13.39
C ALA A 315 -1.04 -22.59 -12.61
N MET A 316 -1.32 -22.59 -11.30
CA MET A 316 -1.13 -21.41 -10.45
C MET A 316 0.37 -21.13 -10.22
N ALA A 317 1.18 -22.16 -10.01
CA ALA A 317 2.63 -22.02 -9.93
C ALA A 317 3.24 -21.55 -11.27
N CYS A 318 2.76 -22.09 -12.40
CA CYS A 318 3.18 -21.64 -13.73
C CYS A 318 2.74 -20.20 -14.03
N ALA A 319 1.53 -19.80 -13.62
CA ALA A 319 1.08 -18.41 -13.77
C ALA A 319 1.94 -17.46 -12.92
N LEU A 320 2.25 -17.84 -11.68
CA LEU A 320 3.15 -17.09 -10.79
C LEU A 320 4.58 -17.00 -11.36
N VAL A 321 5.11 -18.12 -11.85
CA VAL A 321 6.43 -18.18 -12.50
C VAL A 321 6.42 -17.41 -13.82
N ALA A 322 5.35 -17.47 -14.61
CA ALA A 322 5.23 -16.69 -15.85
C ALA A 322 5.22 -15.18 -15.57
N VAL A 323 4.47 -14.74 -14.56
CA VAL A 323 4.51 -13.34 -14.10
C VAL A 323 5.91 -12.97 -13.63
N LEU A 324 6.57 -13.81 -12.81
CA LEU A 324 7.93 -13.57 -12.32
C LEU A 324 8.97 -13.56 -13.45
N VAL A 325 8.82 -14.36 -14.47
CA VAL A 325 9.73 -14.40 -15.63
C VAL A 325 9.49 -13.20 -16.55
N VAL A 326 8.24 -12.85 -16.81
CA VAL A 326 7.90 -11.68 -17.66
C VAL A 326 8.34 -10.37 -17.00
N THR A 327 8.22 -10.27 -15.67
CA THR A 327 8.61 -9.08 -14.92
C THR A 327 10.09 -9.07 -14.49
N GLY A 328 10.72 -10.25 -14.37
CA GLY A 328 12.10 -10.41 -13.89
C GLY A 328 13.20 -10.12 -14.91
N HIS A 329 12.87 -9.82 -16.18
CA HIS A 329 13.85 -9.51 -17.22
C HIS A 329 14.54 -8.13 -17.09
N SER A 330 14.26 -7.37 -16.03
CA SER A 330 14.73 -6.00 -15.86
C SER A 330 15.79 -5.79 -14.76
N VAL A 331 16.35 -6.83 -14.17
CA VAL A 331 17.37 -6.68 -13.11
C VAL A 331 18.77 -6.85 -13.68
N GLN A 332 19.18 -5.94 -14.56
CA GLN A 332 20.59 -5.61 -14.76
C GLN A 332 20.91 -4.39 -13.89
N SER A 333 22.16 -4.23 -13.44
CA SER A 333 22.61 -3.10 -12.60
C SER A 333 22.48 -1.79 -13.40
N GLU A 334 21.28 -1.24 -13.43
CA GLU A 334 20.94 -0.01 -14.10
C GLU A 334 21.28 1.16 -13.16
N ARG A 335 21.77 2.24 -13.73
CA ARG A 335 21.81 3.52 -13.02
C ARG A 335 20.35 3.89 -12.71
N VAL A 336 20.06 4.24 -11.48
CA VAL A 336 18.69 4.56 -11.02
C VAL A 336 18.70 5.96 -10.44
N VAL A 337 17.69 6.75 -10.77
CA VAL A 337 17.40 8.04 -10.16
C VAL A 337 16.04 7.98 -9.46
N ASN A 338 16.00 8.40 -8.19
CA ASN A 338 14.80 8.41 -7.36
C ASN A 338 14.19 9.81 -7.38
N VAL A 339 13.00 9.95 -7.96
CA VAL A 339 12.32 11.24 -8.14
C VAL A 339 11.03 11.26 -7.33
N CYS A 340 10.81 12.34 -6.56
CA CYS A 340 9.54 12.58 -5.90
C CYS A 340 8.92 13.89 -6.39
N SER A 341 7.67 13.82 -6.85
CA SER A 341 6.92 14.94 -7.35
C SER A 341 5.43 14.83 -6.99
N TRP A 342 4.57 15.56 -7.68
CA TRP A 342 3.12 15.55 -7.53
C TRP A 342 2.45 14.70 -8.61
N GLY A 343 1.15 14.39 -8.42
CA GLY A 343 0.43 13.47 -9.30
C GLY A 343 0.42 13.86 -10.78
N GLU A 344 0.04 15.09 -11.08
CA GLU A 344 -0.20 15.57 -12.45
C GLU A 344 0.90 16.53 -12.98
N TYR A 345 2.12 16.46 -12.43
CA TYR A 345 3.19 17.42 -12.74
C TYR A 345 4.14 16.98 -13.86
N ILE A 346 4.07 15.73 -14.30
CA ILE A 346 4.87 15.21 -15.42
C ILE A 346 4.04 14.22 -16.23
N ASP A 347 4.23 14.24 -17.53
CA ASP A 347 3.73 13.19 -18.41
C ASP A 347 4.62 11.94 -18.26
N GLU A 348 4.02 10.80 -17.97
CA GLU A 348 4.75 9.53 -17.77
C GLU A 348 5.47 9.06 -19.05
N GLU A 349 5.01 9.49 -20.23
CA GLU A 349 5.70 9.19 -21.49
C GLU A 349 7.10 9.85 -21.52
N LEU A 350 7.27 11.02 -20.89
CA LEU A 350 8.58 11.69 -20.79
C LEU A 350 9.55 10.91 -19.89
N ILE A 351 9.05 10.24 -18.86
CA ILE A 351 9.88 9.35 -18.03
C ILE A 351 10.40 8.20 -18.88
N THR A 352 9.51 7.57 -19.66
CA THR A 352 9.88 6.48 -20.56
C THR A 352 10.89 6.94 -21.61
N GLN A 353 10.68 8.12 -22.22
CA GLN A 353 11.61 8.71 -23.17
C GLN A 353 12.98 8.96 -22.55
N PHE A 354 13.03 9.54 -21.35
CA PHE A 354 14.27 9.77 -20.62
C PHE A 354 15.03 8.46 -20.35
N GLU A 355 14.34 7.42 -19.93
CA GLU A 355 14.94 6.10 -19.71
C GLU A 355 15.52 5.50 -20.99
N GLU A 356 14.80 5.64 -22.13
CA GLU A 356 15.24 5.15 -23.44
C GLU A 356 16.46 5.93 -23.97
N GLU A 357 16.50 7.25 -23.78
CA GLU A 357 17.59 8.11 -24.26
C GLU A 357 18.85 7.99 -23.41
N THR A 358 18.71 7.83 -22.10
CA THR A 358 19.85 7.89 -21.16
C THR A 358 20.33 6.53 -20.66
N GLY A 359 19.47 5.50 -20.73
CA GLY A 359 19.70 4.23 -20.06
C GLY A 359 19.67 4.34 -18.54
N ILE A 360 19.13 5.44 -17.98
CA ILE A 360 18.98 5.67 -16.54
C ILE A 360 17.53 5.38 -16.18
N ARG A 361 17.32 4.46 -15.26
CA ARG A 361 15.98 4.13 -14.76
C ARG A 361 15.48 5.19 -13.78
N VAL A 362 14.22 5.54 -13.85
CA VAL A 362 13.57 6.50 -12.95
C VAL A 362 12.61 5.78 -12.01
N ASN A 363 12.88 5.85 -10.71
CA ASN A 363 11.90 5.50 -9.68
C ASN A 363 11.07 6.75 -9.35
N TYR A 364 9.92 6.89 -9.99
CA TYR A 364 9.04 8.03 -9.79
C TYR A 364 8.02 7.75 -8.69
N GLN A 365 8.01 8.60 -7.66
CA GLN A 365 7.06 8.54 -6.56
C GLN A 365 6.30 9.86 -6.44
N THR A 366 5.06 9.78 -5.94
CA THR A 366 4.24 10.96 -5.72
C THR A 366 4.02 11.18 -4.22
N ALA A 367 4.19 12.43 -3.77
CA ALA A 367 3.89 12.83 -2.41
C ALA A 367 2.44 13.37 -2.31
N GLU A 368 1.84 13.24 -1.14
CA GLU A 368 0.48 13.76 -0.86
C GLU A 368 0.47 15.26 -0.57
N SER A 369 1.53 15.73 0.09
CA SER A 369 1.71 17.12 0.49
C SER A 369 3.19 17.41 0.72
N ASN A 370 3.55 18.69 0.75
CA ASN A 370 4.89 19.12 1.10
C ASN A 370 5.30 18.66 2.51
N GLU A 371 4.35 18.62 3.45
CA GLU A 371 4.56 18.19 4.83
C GLU A 371 4.83 16.68 4.91
N ALA A 372 4.13 15.87 4.10
CA ALA A 372 4.37 14.43 4.01
C ALA A 372 5.74 14.14 3.40
N LEU A 373 6.10 14.81 2.30
CA LEU A 373 7.43 14.74 1.69
C LEU A 373 8.53 15.12 2.68
N TYR A 374 8.38 16.27 3.35
CA TYR A 374 9.33 16.72 4.36
C TYR A 374 9.50 15.71 5.49
N SER A 375 8.40 15.18 6.01
CA SER A 375 8.44 14.19 7.09
C SER A 375 9.17 12.92 6.68
N LEU A 376 8.95 12.45 5.46
CA LEU A 376 9.59 11.26 4.91
C LEU A 376 11.10 11.44 4.77
N ILE A 377 11.55 12.60 4.25
CA ILE A 377 12.97 12.94 4.12
C ILE A 377 13.61 13.08 5.51
N LYS A 378 12.95 13.83 6.41
CA LYS A 378 13.48 14.10 7.75
C LYS A 378 13.62 12.86 8.62
N MET A 379 12.73 11.89 8.47
CA MET A 379 12.85 10.59 9.15
C MET A 379 13.98 9.71 8.60
N GLY A 380 14.60 10.09 7.47
CA GLY A 380 15.60 9.26 6.80
C GLY A 380 15.00 8.00 6.15
N GLY A 381 13.69 8.00 5.93
CA GLY A 381 12.96 6.89 5.33
C GLY A 381 13.03 6.84 3.80
N ALA A 382 13.59 7.88 3.18
CA ALA A 382 13.68 7.99 1.72
C ALA A 382 14.98 8.66 1.28
N ASP A 383 15.61 8.09 0.27
CA ASP A 383 16.79 8.61 -0.43
C ASP A 383 16.36 9.09 -1.82
N PHE A 384 15.78 10.28 -1.90
CA PHE A 384 15.45 10.91 -3.16
C PHE A 384 16.68 11.63 -3.73
N ASP A 385 16.91 11.44 -5.04
CA ASP A 385 17.94 12.19 -5.78
C ASP A 385 17.39 13.52 -6.27
N VAL A 386 16.08 13.55 -6.63
CA VAL A 386 15.38 14.75 -7.10
C VAL A 386 14.01 14.85 -6.43
N ILE A 387 13.69 16.02 -5.91
CA ILE A 387 12.38 16.35 -5.34
C ILE A 387 11.82 17.61 -5.97
N VAL A 388 10.50 17.71 -6.08
CA VAL A 388 9.80 18.86 -6.66
C VAL A 388 8.84 19.47 -5.63
N PRO A 389 9.32 20.11 -4.56
CA PRO A 389 8.48 20.76 -3.56
C PRO A 389 8.10 22.18 -3.95
N SER A 390 7.15 22.77 -3.21
CA SER A 390 6.82 24.18 -3.34
C SER A 390 7.89 25.07 -2.72
N ASP A 391 7.93 26.33 -3.12
CA ASP A 391 8.89 27.37 -2.72
C ASP A 391 9.09 27.48 -1.19
N TYR A 392 8.01 27.51 -0.42
CA TYR A 392 8.10 27.58 1.03
C TYR A 392 8.75 26.35 1.68
N MET A 393 8.57 25.20 1.07
CA MET A 393 9.20 23.98 1.55
C MET A 393 10.68 23.94 1.13
N ILE A 394 11.02 24.45 -0.05
CA ILE A 394 12.40 24.65 -0.47
C ILE A 394 13.13 25.53 0.55
N ALA A 395 12.56 26.70 0.89
CA ALA A 395 13.13 27.60 1.89
C ALA A 395 13.42 26.89 3.22
N ARG A 396 12.50 26.04 3.67
CA ARG A 396 12.66 25.24 4.89
C ARG A 396 13.76 24.18 4.76
N LEU A 397 13.81 23.46 3.65
CA LEU A 397 14.82 22.41 3.40
C LEU A 397 16.22 23.01 3.30
N ILE A 398 16.37 24.20 2.70
CA ILE A 398 17.65 24.95 2.67
C ILE A 398 18.04 25.37 4.09
N GLN A 399 17.11 25.92 4.87
CA GLN A 399 17.35 26.36 6.23
C GLN A 399 17.78 25.21 7.17
N GLU A 400 17.31 24.01 6.91
CA GLU A 400 17.64 22.79 7.66
C GLU A 400 18.84 22.02 7.06
N ASP A 401 19.55 22.57 6.04
CA ASP A 401 20.72 21.96 5.35
C ASP A 401 20.42 20.58 4.79
N MET A 402 19.25 20.42 4.15
CA MET A 402 18.76 19.15 3.64
C MET A 402 18.85 19.01 2.11
N LEU A 403 19.35 20.04 1.41
CA LEU A 403 19.51 20.04 -0.05
C LEU A 403 20.97 20.10 -0.44
N ALA A 404 21.33 19.40 -1.51
CA ALA A 404 22.66 19.48 -2.12
C ALA A 404 22.74 20.68 -3.06
N GLU A 405 23.94 21.29 -3.14
CA GLU A 405 24.21 22.34 -4.12
C GLU A 405 24.23 21.78 -5.54
N LEU A 406 23.68 22.54 -6.48
CA LEU A 406 23.61 22.17 -7.89
C LEU A 406 24.90 22.56 -8.63
N ASP A 407 25.36 21.68 -9.50
CA ASP A 407 26.43 21.97 -10.46
C ASP A 407 25.82 22.34 -11.82
N TYR A 408 25.74 23.63 -12.07
CA TYR A 408 25.16 24.18 -13.30
C TYR A 408 25.97 23.88 -14.57
N SER A 409 27.19 23.41 -14.46
CA SER A 409 27.97 22.95 -15.64
C SER A 409 27.31 21.73 -16.30
N HIS A 410 26.51 20.99 -15.53
CA HIS A 410 25.74 19.84 -15.99
C HIS A 410 24.26 20.15 -16.31
N ILE A 411 23.83 21.42 -16.12
CA ILE A 411 22.43 21.86 -16.35
C ILE A 411 22.40 22.97 -17.40
N PRO A 412 22.82 22.72 -18.65
CA PRO A 412 22.95 23.77 -19.67
C PRO A 412 21.61 24.44 -20.01
N ASN A 413 20.49 23.73 -19.86
CA ASN A 413 19.15 24.25 -20.17
C ASN A 413 18.64 25.27 -19.14
N PHE A 414 19.30 25.46 -18.00
CA PHE A 414 18.94 26.48 -17.02
C PHE A 414 18.89 27.89 -17.64
N GLN A 415 19.76 28.17 -18.61
CA GLN A 415 19.77 29.45 -19.33
C GLN A 415 18.48 29.72 -20.13
N LEU A 416 17.69 28.68 -20.45
CA LEU A 416 16.44 28.79 -21.20
C LEU A 416 15.25 29.19 -20.31
N ILE A 417 15.41 29.16 -18.99
CA ILE A 417 14.39 29.60 -18.05
C ILE A 417 14.33 31.12 -18.07
N ASP A 418 13.11 31.67 -18.08
CA ASP A 418 12.88 33.11 -18.01
C ASP A 418 13.45 33.68 -16.70
N ASP A 419 14.11 34.84 -16.81
CA ASP A 419 14.79 35.48 -15.67
C ASP A 419 13.81 35.90 -14.57
N THR A 420 12.52 36.08 -14.87
CA THR A 420 11.47 36.37 -13.90
C THR A 420 11.33 35.28 -12.83
N TYR A 421 11.66 34.05 -13.16
CA TYR A 421 11.55 32.89 -12.24
C TYR A 421 12.86 32.48 -11.60
N LYS A 422 13.95 33.23 -11.88
CA LYS A 422 15.27 33.00 -11.29
C LYS A 422 15.49 33.89 -10.08
N ASN A 423 16.38 33.46 -9.21
CA ASN A 423 16.84 34.24 -8.03
C ASN A 423 15.70 34.70 -7.11
N LEU A 424 14.69 33.86 -6.94
CA LEU A 424 13.55 34.15 -6.06
C LEU A 424 13.96 34.06 -4.58
N SER A 425 13.16 34.69 -3.72
CA SER A 425 13.48 34.87 -2.30
C SER A 425 13.75 33.59 -1.51
N TYR A 426 13.24 32.46 -1.95
CA TYR A 426 13.47 31.18 -1.30
C TYR A 426 14.84 30.54 -1.64
N ASP A 427 15.45 30.90 -2.78
CA ASP A 427 16.79 30.50 -3.20
C ASP A 427 17.41 31.61 -4.07
N PRO A 428 17.90 32.72 -3.45
CA PRO A 428 18.28 33.94 -4.17
C PRO A 428 19.41 33.79 -5.18
N GLU A 429 20.20 32.75 -5.07
CA GLU A 429 21.32 32.46 -5.98
C GLU A 429 21.04 31.26 -6.87
N ASN A 430 19.84 30.68 -6.81
CA ASN A 430 19.50 29.38 -7.42
C ASN A 430 20.53 28.29 -7.13
N LYS A 431 21.09 28.31 -5.94
CA LYS A 431 22.18 27.41 -5.54
C LYS A 431 21.72 25.97 -5.39
N TYR A 432 20.46 25.77 -5.00
CA TYR A 432 19.86 24.46 -4.66
C TYR A 432 18.74 24.04 -5.59
N THR A 433 18.20 24.96 -6.39
CA THR A 433 16.95 24.70 -7.12
C THR A 433 16.97 25.17 -8.56
N VAL A 434 16.27 24.42 -9.42
CA VAL A 434 15.89 24.82 -10.77
C VAL A 434 14.39 25.03 -10.81
N PRO A 435 13.88 26.20 -11.18
CA PRO A 435 12.43 26.43 -11.35
C PRO A 435 11.84 25.46 -12.37
N TYR A 436 10.77 24.75 -11.98
CA TYR A 436 10.12 23.77 -12.83
C TYR A 436 8.79 24.28 -13.39
N THR A 437 7.90 24.74 -12.52
CA THR A 437 6.59 25.24 -12.91
C THR A 437 6.11 26.30 -11.94
N TRP A 438 5.15 27.11 -12.37
CA TRP A 438 4.44 28.07 -11.55
C TRP A 438 2.95 28.04 -11.89
N GLY A 439 2.12 28.55 -11.02
CA GLY A 439 0.69 28.61 -11.24
C GLY A 439 0.04 29.79 -10.52
N THR A 440 -1.19 30.04 -10.86
CA THR A 440 -2.04 31.04 -10.20
C THR A 440 -3.18 30.35 -9.48
N LEU A 441 -3.54 30.88 -8.31
CA LEU A 441 -4.74 30.45 -7.60
C LEU A 441 -5.95 31.18 -8.19
N GLY A 442 -7.03 30.45 -8.49
CA GLY A 442 -8.23 31.01 -9.08
C GLY A 442 -9.47 30.15 -8.80
N ILE A 443 -10.64 30.72 -9.08
CA ILE A 443 -11.92 30.01 -8.95
C ILE A 443 -12.32 29.45 -10.32
N ILE A 444 -12.57 28.16 -10.38
CA ILE A 444 -13.16 27.50 -11.53
C ILE A 444 -14.61 27.18 -11.19
N TYR A 445 -15.56 27.52 -12.05
CA TYR A 445 -16.96 27.24 -11.84
C TYR A 445 -17.66 26.74 -13.11
N ASN A 446 -18.70 25.93 -12.91
CA ASN A 446 -19.51 25.38 -13.98
C ASN A 446 -20.55 26.40 -14.45
N THR A 447 -20.36 26.97 -15.63
CA THR A 447 -21.27 27.98 -16.20
C THR A 447 -22.67 27.45 -16.55
N THR A 448 -22.88 26.14 -16.52
CA THR A 448 -24.23 25.59 -16.69
C THR A 448 -25.02 25.51 -15.37
N MET A 449 -24.33 25.61 -14.23
CA MET A 449 -24.92 25.57 -12.88
C MET A 449 -24.95 26.96 -12.25
N VAL A 450 -23.95 27.78 -12.50
CA VAL A 450 -23.82 29.15 -12.00
C VAL A 450 -24.05 30.12 -13.16
N SER A 451 -25.19 30.79 -13.14
CA SER A 451 -25.62 31.68 -14.24
C SER A 451 -24.96 33.05 -14.21
N GLU A 452 -24.58 33.52 -13.01
CA GLU A 452 -23.91 34.81 -12.84
C GLU A 452 -22.39 34.61 -12.78
N PRO A 453 -21.60 35.47 -13.46
CA PRO A 453 -20.15 35.38 -13.41
C PRO A 453 -19.63 35.56 -11.99
N ILE A 454 -18.82 34.63 -11.50
CA ILE A 454 -18.09 34.78 -10.23
C ILE A 454 -16.92 35.73 -10.46
N THR A 455 -16.89 36.83 -9.75
CA THR A 455 -15.89 37.89 -9.87
C THR A 455 -15.13 38.19 -8.58
N SER A 456 -15.49 37.52 -7.48
CA SER A 456 -14.90 37.71 -6.15
C SER A 456 -14.66 36.39 -5.44
N TRP A 457 -13.73 36.39 -4.50
CA TRP A 457 -13.41 35.25 -3.64
C TRP A 457 -14.52 34.92 -2.62
N ASP A 458 -15.41 35.89 -2.32
CA ASP A 458 -16.56 35.71 -1.42
C ASP A 458 -17.45 34.52 -1.82
N ALA A 459 -17.54 34.21 -3.11
CA ALA A 459 -18.25 33.05 -3.63
C ALA A 459 -17.79 31.70 -3.00
N MET A 460 -16.54 31.61 -2.58
CA MET A 460 -15.99 30.42 -1.93
C MET A 460 -16.49 30.24 -0.50
N PHE A 461 -17.10 31.26 0.09
CA PHE A 461 -17.55 31.32 1.47
C PHE A 461 -19.07 31.57 1.59
N ASP A 462 -19.75 31.81 0.46
CA ASP A 462 -21.17 32.19 0.44
C ASP A 462 -22.06 30.96 0.70
N PRO A 463 -22.94 31.01 1.73
CA PRO A 463 -23.90 29.98 2.02
C PRO A 463 -24.87 29.63 0.86
N GLN A 464 -25.06 30.52 -0.13
CA GLN A 464 -25.89 30.22 -1.30
C GLN A 464 -25.38 29.01 -2.09
N TYR A 465 -24.07 28.74 -2.02
CA TYR A 465 -23.43 27.59 -2.69
C TYR A 465 -23.21 26.40 -1.73
N ALA A 466 -23.97 26.32 -0.63
CA ALA A 466 -23.81 25.27 0.36
C ALA A 466 -23.81 23.86 -0.26
N GLY A 467 -22.79 23.07 0.05
CA GLY A 467 -22.59 21.72 -0.47
C GLY A 467 -22.14 21.63 -1.94
N GLN A 468 -21.80 22.77 -2.58
CA GLN A 468 -21.40 22.84 -3.98
C GLN A 468 -19.98 23.41 -4.18
N VAL A 469 -19.31 23.83 -3.11
CA VAL A 469 -17.96 24.37 -3.17
C VAL A 469 -16.94 23.27 -2.88
N LEU A 470 -15.95 23.14 -3.75
CA LEU A 470 -14.76 22.31 -3.54
C LEU A 470 -13.61 23.24 -3.13
N MET A 471 -13.07 23.03 -1.94
CA MET A 471 -11.92 23.78 -1.45
C MET A 471 -10.64 22.98 -1.67
N ILE A 472 -9.55 23.64 -2.01
CA ILE A 472 -8.25 23.00 -2.15
C ILE A 472 -7.76 22.42 -0.82
N ASN A 473 -7.28 21.18 -0.82
CA ASN A 473 -6.76 20.47 0.36
C ASN A 473 -5.26 20.78 0.57
N ASN A 474 -4.92 22.06 0.49
CA ASN A 474 -3.61 22.59 0.85
C ASN A 474 -3.85 23.73 1.83
N SER A 475 -3.26 23.66 3.01
CA SER A 475 -3.51 24.64 4.08
C SER A 475 -3.11 26.06 3.70
N ARG A 476 -2.03 26.24 2.93
CA ARG A 476 -1.57 27.56 2.50
C ARG A 476 -2.50 28.16 1.45
N ASP A 477 -2.89 27.37 0.45
CA ASP A 477 -3.75 27.82 -0.63
C ASP A 477 -5.18 28.11 -0.13
N ALA A 478 -5.69 27.27 0.79
CA ALA A 478 -6.99 27.50 1.42
C ALA A 478 -7.00 28.80 2.25
N LEU A 479 -5.93 29.03 3.05
CA LEU A 479 -5.77 30.28 3.78
C LEU A 479 -5.57 31.47 2.84
N ALA A 480 -4.83 31.29 1.73
CA ALA A 480 -4.65 32.34 0.73
C ALA A 480 -5.98 32.78 0.11
N ALA A 481 -6.88 31.86 -0.20
CA ALA A 481 -8.22 32.18 -0.68
C ALA A 481 -8.99 33.04 0.33
N ALA A 482 -8.94 32.70 1.62
CA ALA A 482 -9.58 33.48 2.69
C ALA A 482 -8.92 34.85 2.90
N LEU A 483 -7.59 34.93 2.83
CA LEU A 483 -6.86 36.18 2.94
C LEU A 483 -7.19 37.12 1.76
N LEU A 484 -7.31 36.60 0.56
CA LEU A 484 -7.72 37.37 -0.64
C LEU A 484 -9.13 37.92 -0.48
N ASP A 485 -10.06 37.15 0.04
CA ASP A 485 -11.43 37.59 0.30
C ASP A 485 -11.47 38.72 1.36
N LEU A 486 -10.66 38.61 2.41
CA LEU A 486 -10.52 39.63 3.44
C LEU A 486 -9.69 40.85 3.00
N GLY A 487 -9.12 40.83 1.78
CA GLY A 487 -8.28 41.91 1.26
C GLY A 487 -6.88 41.98 1.87
N TYR A 488 -6.40 40.89 2.47
CA TYR A 488 -5.07 40.81 3.05
C TYR A 488 -4.05 40.23 2.06
N SER A 489 -2.76 40.45 2.35
CA SER A 489 -1.69 39.81 1.59
C SER A 489 -1.65 38.30 1.84
N ILE A 490 -1.54 37.47 0.79
CA ILE A 490 -1.35 36.03 0.92
C ILE A 490 -0.04 35.65 1.63
N ASN A 491 0.91 36.59 1.70
CA ASN A 491 2.21 36.45 2.37
C ASN A 491 2.24 37.10 3.76
N THR A 492 1.08 37.42 4.34
CA THR A 492 1.03 37.98 5.67
C THR A 492 1.62 37.04 6.73
N THR A 493 2.33 37.63 7.69
CA THR A 493 2.81 36.94 8.90
C THR A 493 2.09 37.46 10.16
N ASP A 494 1.09 38.34 10.00
CA ASP A 494 0.31 38.87 11.10
C ASP A 494 -0.62 37.78 11.67
N PRO A 495 -0.46 37.40 12.95
CA PRO A 495 -1.29 36.37 13.57
C PRO A 495 -2.79 36.73 13.59
N GLY A 496 -3.14 38.03 13.70
CA GLY A 496 -4.53 38.46 13.70
C GLY A 496 -5.20 38.23 12.36
N GLN A 497 -4.52 38.60 11.24
CA GLN A 497 -5.03 38.37 9.89
C GLN A 497 -5.15 36.88 9.57
N LEU A 498 -4.18 36.07 10.04
CA LEU A 498 -4.24 34.62 9.88
C LEU A 498 -5.39 34.00 10.69
N GLU A 499 -5.66 34.48 11.89
CA GLU A 499 -6.79 34.05 12.71
C GLU A 499 -8.14 34.42 12.08
N GLU A 500 -8.28 35.62 11.51
CA GLU A 500 -9.47 36.03 10.78
C GLU A 500 -9.72 35.14 9.56
N ALA A 501 -8.69 34.85 8.74
CA ALA A 501 -8.78 33.93 7.60
C ALA A 501 -9.16 32.52 8.02
N PHE A 502 -8.57 32.00 9.10
CA PHE A 502 -8.92 30.72 9.67
C PHE A 502 -10.38 30.66 10.13
N ASN A 503 -10.86 31.72 10.82
CA ASN A 503 -12.24 31.78 11.29
C ASN A 503 -13.24 31.85 10.14
N LEU A 504 -12.91 32.54 9.04
CA LEU A 504 -13.72 32.57 7.82
C LEU A 504 -13.87 31.17 7.22
N LEU A 505 -12.75 30.47 7.00
CA LEU A 505 -12.74 29.08 6.53
C LEU A 505 -13.53 28.15 7.43
N LYS A 506 -13.32 28.28 8.75
CA LYS A 506 -14.01 27.47 9.74
C LYS A 506 -15.52 27.71 9.72
N THR A 507 -15.95 28.96 9.63
CA THR A 507 -17.37 29.34 9.58
C THR A 507 -18.03 28.76 8.32
N ALA A 508 -17.40 28.89 7.15
CA ALA A 508 -17.89 28.34 5.91
C ALA A 508 -17.97 26.79 5.96
N LYS A 509 -16.98 26.14 6.56
CA LYS A 509 -17.00 24.69 6.77
C LYS A 509 -18.15 24.27 7.70
N ASP A 510 -18.28 24.93 8.85
CA ASP A 510 -19.27 24.59 9.87
C ASP A 510 -20.71 24.86 9.37
N SER A 511 -20.90 25.82 8.45
CA SER A 511 -22.18 26.10 7.79
C SER A 511 -22.47 25.19 6.59
N GLY A 512 -21.54 24.26 6.25
CA GLY A 512 -21.76 23.30 5.20
C GLY A 512 -21.58 23.83 3.77
N VAL A 513 -20.87 24.94 3.57
CA VAL A 513 -20.54 25.49 2.25
C VAL A 513 -19.70 24.50 1.45
N TYR A 514 -18.70 23.91 2.09
CA TYR A 514 -17.79 22.99 1.42
C TYR A 514 -18.37 21.59 1.29
N GLN A 515 -18.44 21.07 0.06
CA GLN A 515 -18.72 19.68 -0.22
C GLN A 515 -17.55 18.80 0.22
N ALA A 516 -16.34 19.20 -0.14
CA ALA A 516 -15.10 18.49 0.19
C ALA A 516 -13.87 19.41 0.08
N PHE A 517 -12.79 18.97 0.73
CA PHE A 517 -11.44 19.46 0.49
C PHE A 517 -10.75 18.47 -0.46
N VAL A 518 -10.22 18.96 -1.57
CA VAL A 518 -9.72 18.13 -2.69
C VAL A 518 -8.40 18.65 -3.22
N MET A 519 -7.62 17.77 -3.81
CA MET A 519 -6.49 18.08 -4.69
C MET A 519 -6.85 17.66 -6.13
N ASP A 520 -6.15 16.69 -6.69
CA ASP A 520 -6.37 16.21 -8.06
C ASP A 520 -7.76 15.57 -8.26
N GLU A 521 -8.44 15.17 -7.18
CA GLU A 521 -9.82 14.68 -7.21
C GLU A 521 -10.82 15.72 -7.73
N VAL A 522 -10.44 17.00 -7.77
CA VAL A 522 -11.26 18.10 -8.32
C VAL A 522 -11.70 17.82 -9.76
N PHE A 523 -10.81 17.24 -10.59
CA PHE A 523 -11.13 16.93 -12.00
C PHE A 523 -12.33 16.00 -12.11
N GLN A 524 -12.37 14.93 -11.34
CA GLN A 524 -13.48 13.98 -11.37
C GLN A 524 -14.78 14.55 -10.84
N LYS A 525 -14.70 15.33 -9.75
CA LYS A 525 -15.87 15.94 -9.15
C LYS A 525 -16.48 16.96 -10.10
N MET A 526 -15.69 17.79 -10.75
CA MET A 526 -16.15 18.75 -11.73
C MET A 526 -16.69 18.08 -13.00
N GLU A 527 -16.05 17.02 -13.52
CA GLU A 527 -16.56 16.22 -14.65
C GLU A 527 -17.87 15.50 -14.32
N GLY A 528 -18.06 15.08 -13.09
CA GLY A 528 -19.28 14.47 -12.58
C GLY A 528 -20.43 15.45 -12.36
N GLY A 529 -20.21 16.74 -12.55
CA GLY A 529 -21.21 17.78 -12.33
C GLY A 529 -21.47 18.11 -10.85
N ASN A 530 -20.45 17.92 -10.02
CA ASN A 530 -20.47 18.26 -8.59
C ASN A 530 -19.87 19.65 -8.37
#